data_9a213f1aee3acb4712527bf7c0c6dbae
#
_entry.id   9a213f1aee3acb4712527bf7c0c6dbae
#
_cell.length_a   1.000
_cell.length_b   1.000
_cell.length_c   1.000
_cell.angle_alpha   90.00
_cell.angle_beta   90.00
_cell.angle_gamma   90.00
#
_symmetry.space_group_name_H-M   'P 1'
#
loop_
_entity.id
_entity.type
_entity.pdbx_description
1 polymer ?
#
loop_
_entity_poly.entity_id
_entity_poly.type
_entity_poly.pdbx_seq_one_letter_code
_entity_poly.pdbx_strand_id
1 'polypeptide(L)'
;MKKTVSRLTIAALVSTCLALTATAQVTPAAGYTPPDDNPSFKIGATIFADYTYIDSPQTKDADGNLINQSSFNVSRAYINVTGNLNHLIAFRITPDVSRETGASSSLSGSQEFRLKYAYAQLNLDDWTTHGSWVRFGVQQTPYIDYSEGIYRYRFQGQVFAERVGLLTSSDAGLSGHWNLPSNYGDIHGGFYNGEGYNKAETNDQKAFQIRGSIRPLPLGGIWKGLRFTGFIDNDYVVKDAKRERIFGQVTFEHPLFNAGLETVTAKDRSSVKVAQVNSKGWSGWITPKLGTSGWELLFRHDDFKPNKNLSPKTKRDIAGIAYWVPNLNKVTAAVLLDYDSLKSENFTPIRPDDTRYGIKMLINF
;
A
#
# COMPACT_ATOMS: atom_id res chain seq x y z
N MET A 1 -32.38 36.69 -18.53
CA MET A 1 -31.45 37.08 -17.44
C MET A 1 -31.14 35.97 -16.41
N LYS A 2 -31.90 34.88 -16.25
CA LYS A 2 -31.64 33.85 -15.23
C LYS A 2 -30.55 32.79 -15.57
N LYS A 3 -30.10 32.68 -16.83
CA LYS A 3 -29.06 31.70 -17.23
C LYS A 3 -27.62 32.21 -17.14
N THR A 4 -27.42 33.53 -17.03
CA THR A 4 -26.09 34.16 -17.01
C THR A 4 -25.51 34.19 -15.59
N VAL A 5 -26.35 34.28 -14.57
CA VAL A 5 -25.94 34.31 -13.14
C VAL A 5 -25.38 32.96 -12.69
N SER A 6 -25.94 31.83 -13.20
CA SER A 6 -25.47 30.48 -12.85
C SER A 6 -24.05 30.18 -13.35
N ARG A 7 -23.66 30.70 -14.51
CA ARG A 7 -22.32 30.48 -15.07
C ARG A 7 -21.24 31.32 -14.41
N LEU A 8 -21.57 32.53 -13.97
CA LEU A 8 -20.67 33.40 -13.23
C LEU A 8 -20.40 32.85 -11.79
N THR A 9 -21.41 32.29 -11.15
CA THR A 9 -21.27 31.72 -9.80
C THR A 9 -20.41 30.45 -9.81
N ILE A 10 -20.53 29.60 -10.84
CA ILE A 10 -19.69 28.40 -10.99
C ILE A 10 -18.25 28.80 -11.34
N ALA A 11 -18.04 29.82 -12.19
CA ALA A 11 -16.71 30.31 -12.51
C ALA A 11 -16.03 30.98 -11.31
N ALA A 12 -16.77 31.71 -10.47
CA ALA A 12 -16.23 32.29 -9.25
C ALA A 12 -15.89 31.23 -8.18
N LEU A 13 -16.68 30.17 -8.04
CA LEU A 13 -16.36 29.05 -7.16
C LEU A 13 -15.12 28.29 -7.64
N VAL A 14 -14.94 28.07 -8.93
CA VAL A 14 -13.76 27.44 -9.51
C VAL A 14 -12.52 28.34 -9.38
N SER A 15 -12.65 29.66 -9.53
CA SER A 15 -11.52 30.59 -9.38
C SER A 15 -11.07 30.75 -7.92
N THR A 16 -11.97 30.70 -6.95
CA THR A 16 -11.60 30.76 -5.52
C THR A 16 -10.96 29.45 -5.03
N CYS A 17 -11.27 28.30 -5.63
CA CYS A 17 -10.59 27.03 -5.33
C CYS A 17 -9.14 26.96 -5.88
N LEU A 18 -8.77 27.81 -6.85
CA LEU A 18 -7.43 27.82 -7.44
C LEU A 18 -6.39 28.64 -6.67
N ALA A 19 -6.80 29.40 -5.66
CA ALA A 19 -5.93 30.33 -4.91
C ALA A 19 -5.37 29.75 -3.59
N LEU A 20 -5.72 28.50 -3.23
CA LEU A 20 -5.11 27.86 -2.08
C LEU A 20 -3.72 27.36 -2.45
N THR A 21 -2.70 27.90 -1.79
CA THR A 21 -1.30 27.43 -1.89
C THR A 21 -1.24 25.96 -1.52
N ALA A 22 -1.14 25.13 -2.55
CA ALA A 22 -1.11 23.69 -2.42
C ALA A 22 0.20 23.24 -1.78
N THR A 23 0.20 22.89 -0.49
CA THR A 23 1.21 21.98 0.05
C THR A 23 0.77 20.55 -0.27
N ALA A 24 1.05 20.09 -1.49
CA ALA A 24 0.90 18.68 -1.80
C ALA A 24 1.85 17.91 -0.87
N GLN A 25 1.34 16.87 -0.25
CA GLN A 25 2.18 15.99 0.54
C GLN A 25 3.11 15.25 -0.42
N VAL A 26 4.32 15.78 -0.53
CA VAL A 26 5.35 15.23 -1.41
C VAL A 26 6.11 14.19 -0.61
N THR A 27 6.07 12.95 -1.02
CA THR A 27 6.92 11.93 -0.45
C THR A 27 8.40 12.20 -0.72
N PRO A 28 9.27 11.63 0.01
CA PRO A 28 10.27 12.11 0.93
C PRO A 28 11.43 12.94 0.41
N ALA A 29 11.53 13.27 -0.87
CA ALA A 29 12.70 14.02 -1.35
C ALA A 29 12.69 15.53 -0.99
N ALA A 30 11.51 16.14 -0.76
CA ALA A 30 11.42 17.53 -0.33
C ALA A 30 11.50 17.62 1.19
N GLY A 31 12.63 18.12 1.69
CA GLY A 31 12.89 18.28 3.11
C GLY A 31 13.72 17.16 3.76
N TYR A 32 14.26 16.24 2.95
CA TYR A 32 15.24 15.27 3.44
C TYR A 32 16.51 16.02 3.85
N THR A 33 16.93 15.81 5.10
CA THR A 33 18.23 16.23 5.60
C THR A 33 19.09 14.99 5.79
N PRO A 34 20.27 14.89 5.15
CA PRO A 34 21.19 13.80 5.39
C PRO A 34 21.52 13.66 6.89
N PRO A 35 21.69 12.43 7.39
CA PRO A 35 22.15 12.22 8.75
C PRO A 35 23.55 12.82 8.97
N ASP A 36 23.82 13.23 10.18
CA ASP A 36 25.18 13.57 10.63
C ASP A 36 25.91 12.34 11.21
N ASP A 37 27.13 12.52 11.69
CA ASP A 37 27.93 11.45 12.30
C ASP A 37 27.53 11.10 13.74
N ASN A 38 26.53 11.80 14.29
CA ASN A 38 26.05 11.49 15.62
C ASN A 38 25.06 10.33 15.58
N PRO A 39 25.27 9.25 16.34
CA PRO A 39 24.30 8.16 16.41
C PRO A 39 22.93 8.66 16.87
N SER A 40 21.89 8.29 16.14
CA SER A 40 20.51 8.64 16.47
C SER A 40 19.60 7.43 16.39
N PHE A 41 18.72 7.29 17.38
CA PHE A 41 17.77 6.19 17.47
C PHE A 41 16.36 6.74 17.63
N LYS A 42 15.41 6.15 16.93
CA LYS A 42 13.99 6.49 17.03
C LYS A 42 13.20 5.22 17.27
N ILE A 43 12.31 5.26 18.23
CA ILE A 43 11.33 4.20 18.48
C ILE A 43 9.96 4.81 18.21
N GLY A 44 9.17 4.13 17.42
CA GLY A 44 7.82 4.52 17.11
C GLY A 44 6.91 3.31 17.06
N ALA A 45 5.60 3.52 17.01
CA ALA A 45 4.64 2.44 16.82
C ALA A 45 3.59 2.83 15.79
N THR A 46 3.09 1.81 15.09
CA THR A 46 1.93 1.96 14.20
C THR A 46 0.91 0.89 14.58
N ILE A 47 -0.30 1.30 14.92
CA ILE A 47 -1.38 0.42 15.36
C ILE A 47 -2.57 0.60 14.43
N PHE A 48 -3.07 -0.51 13.89
CA PHE A 48 -4.36 -0.60 13.20
C PHE A 48 -5.28 -1.45 14.06
N ALA A 49 -6.34 -0.86 14.57
CA ALA A 49 -7.39 -1.56 15.28
C ALA A 49 -8.72 -1.36 14.55
N ASP A 50 -9.61 -2.32 14.66
CA ASP A 50 -10.88 -2.25 14.00
C ASP A 50 -12.00 -2.98 14.76
N TYR A 51 -13.22 -2.52 14.54
CA TYR A 51 -14.43 -3.30 14.70
C TYR A 51 -14.99 -3.58 13.32
N THR A 52 -15.24 -4.85 13.00
CA THR A 52 -15.80 -5.26 11.72
C THR A 52 -17.05 -6.10 11.94
N TYR A 53 -18.14 -5.73 11.27
CA TYR A 53 -19.38 -6.50 11.16
C TYR A 53 -19.46 -7.07 9.74
N ILE A 54 -19.66 -8.40 9.63
CA ILE A 54 -19.78 -9.11 8.36
C ILE A 54 -21.26 -9.37 8.11
N ASP A 55 -21.82 -8.66 7.14
CA ASP A 55 -23.21 -8.80 6.74
C ASP A 55 -23.42 -10.04 5.86
N SER A 56 -22.46 -10.32 5.00
CA SER A 56 -22.42 -11.49 4.13
C SER A 56 -20.96 -11.94 3.95
N PRO A 57 -20.67 -13.27 3.91
CA PRO A 57 -21.61 -14.38 4.16
C PRO A 57 -21.85 -14.57 5.66
N GLN A 58 -23.04 -15.07 6.00
CA GLN A 58 -23.30 -15.54 7.35
C GLN A 58 -22.49 -16.81 7.66
N THR A 59 -22.13 -16.98 8.93
CA THR A 59 -21.44 -18.17 9.45
C THR A 59 -22.36 -18.92 10.42
N LYS A 60 -21.97 -20.13 10.77
CA LYS A 60 -22.68 -20.89 11.81
C LYS A 60 -21.93 -20.80 13.13
N ASP A 61 -22.66 -20.59 14.24
CA ASP A 61 -22.10 -20.76 15.58
C ASP A 61 -21.99 -22.26 15.97
N ALA A 62 -21.56 -22.53 17.20
CA ALA A 62 -21.35 -23.90 17.68
C ALA A 62 -22.65 -24.73 17.74
N ASP A 63 -23.79 -24.09 17.86
CA ASP A 63 -25.11 -24.73 17.87
C ASP A 63 -25.76 -24.81 16.49
N GLY A 64 -25.07 -24.31 15.46
CA GLY A 64 -25.49 -24.36 14.05
C GLY A 64 -26.39 -23.17 13.64
N ASN A 65 -26.58 -22.15 14.49
CA ASN A 65 -27.37 -20.97 14.16
C ASN A 65 -26.61 -20.10 13.14
N LEU A 66 -27.33 -19.57 12.16
CA LEU A 66 -26.77 -18.58 11.23
C LEU A 66 -26.61 -17.25 11.94
N ILE A 67 -25.38 -16.73 11.92
CA ILE A 67 -25.02 -15.46 12.55
C ILE A 67 -24.25 -14.56 11.60
N ASN A 68 -24.39 -13.26 11.78
CA ASN A 68 -23.53 -12.24 11.21
C ASN A 68 -22.34 -12.04 12.15
N GLN A 69 -21.16 -12.43 11.70
CA GLN A 69 -19.97 -12.35 12.54
C GLN A 69 -19.56 -10.89 12.78
N SER A 70 -19.22 -10.57 14.02
CA SER A 70 -18.67 -9.28 14.37
C SER A 70 -17.52 -9.42 15.36
N SER A 71 -16.50 -8.57 15.26
CA SER A 71 -15.34 -8.66 16.13
C SER A 71 -14.56 -7.37 16.24
N PHE A 72 -13.96 -7.16 17.41
CA PHE A 72 -12.88 -6.20 17.62
C PHE A 72 -11.55 -6.89 17.33
N ASN A 73 -10.67 -6.21 16.58
CA ASN A 73 -9.36 -6.73 16.20
C ASN A 73 -8.28 -5.68 16.34
N VAL A 74 -7.06 -6.15 16.60
CA VAL A 74 -5.83 -5.46 16.23
C VAL A 74 -5.33 -6.10 14.94
N SER A 75 -5.56 -5.45 13.81
CA SER A 75 -5.23 -6.01 12.51
C SER A 75 -3.74 -5.92 12.20
N ARG A 76 -3.04 -4.93 12.78
CA ARG A 76 -1.58 -4.77 12.75
C ARG A 76 -1.09 -3.98 13.95
N ALA A 77 0.11 -4.31 14.42
CA ALA A 77 0.86 -3.47 15.33
C ALA A 77 2.36 -3.59 15.01
N TYR A 78 2.97 -2.48 14.61
CA TYR A 78 4.40 -2.40 14.31
C TYR A 78 5.12 -1.67 15.44
N ILE A 79 6.24 -2.20 15.89
CA ILE A 79 7.21 -1.46 16.69
C ILE A 79 8.37 -1.11 15.75
N ASN A 80 8.54 0.17 15.46
CA ASN A 80 9.56 0.63 14.52
C ASN A 80 10.78 1.12 15.29
N VAL A 81 11.87 0.37 15.22
CA VAL A 81 13.17 0.82 15.70
C VAL A 81 14.01 1.19 14.49
N THR A 82 14.35 2.46 14.36
CA THR A 82 15.18 2.97 13.27
C THR A 82 16.34 3.77 13.85
N GLY A 83 17.46 3.80 13.15
CA GLY A 83 18.60 4.61 13.60
C GLY A 83 19.60 4.85 12.49
N ASN A 84 20.37 5.93 12.67
CA ASN A 84 21.60 6.18 11.95
C ASN A 84 22.75 5.98 12.93
N LEU A 85 23.73 5.17 12.58
CA LEU A 85 24.96 4.99 13.37
C LEU A 85 25.96 6.09 13.07
N ASN A 86 25.95 6.59 11.86
CA ASN A 86 26.65 7.76 11.34
C ASN A 86 25.95 8.23 10.05
N HIS A 87 26.53 9.19 9.32
CA HIS A 87 25.95 9.68 8.07
C HIS A 87 25.80 8.59 6.99
N LEU A 88 26.67 7.54 7.00
CA LEU A 88 26.67 6.47 6.00
C LEU A 88 25.76 5.30 6.36
N ILE A 89 25.70 4.91 7.64
CA ILE A 89 25.10 3.64 8.06
C ILE A 89 23.82 3.89 8.85
N ALA A 90 22.74 3.32 8.35
CA ALA A 90 21.44 3.30 9.02
C ALA A 90 20.92 1.86 9.14
N PHE A 91 19.90 1.67 9.96
CA PHE A 91 19.23 0.38 10.12
C PHE A 91 17.75 0.56 10.46
N ARG A 92 17.00 -0.50 10.25
CA ARG A 92 15.62 -0.63 10.75
C ARG A 92 15.35 -2.06 11.22
N ILE A 93 14.66 -2.16 12.37
CA ILE A 93 14.07 -3.41 12.86
C ILE A 93 12.60 -3.13 13.17
N THR A 94 11.70 -3.95 12.63
CA THR A 94 10.26 -3.78 12.82
C THR A 94 9.61 -5.14 13.03
N PRO A 95 9.32 -5.54 14.28
CA PRO A 95 8.35 -6.59 14.56
C PRO A 95 6.94 -6.14 14.15
N ASP A 96 6.16 -7.10 13.68
CA ASP A 96 4.77 -6.97 13.26
C ASP A 96 3.91 -7.95 14.06
N VAL A 97 2.81 -7.50 14.60
CA VAL A 97 1.82 -8.39 15.21
C VAL A 97 0.89 -8.94 14.13
N SER A 98 0.71 -10.24 14.12
CA SER A 98 -0.26 -10.90 13.24
C SER A 98 -0.97 -12.03 13.98
N ARG A 99 -2.22 -12.30 13.57
CA ARG A 99 -2.96 -13.45 14.11
C ARG A 99 -2.47 -14.73 13.46
N GLU A 100 -2.09 -15.74 14.28
CA GLU A 100 -1.80 -17.08 13.81
C GLU A 100 -3.10 -17.77 13.35
N THR A 101 -3.09 -18.29 12.14
CA THR A 101 -4.27 -18.92 11.51
C THR A 101 -4.02 -20.36 11.07
N GLY A 102 -2.84 -20.91 11.35
CA GLY A 102 -2.50 -22.30 11.02
C GLY A 102 -3.36 -23.28 11.81
N ALA A 103 -4.16 -24.11 11.14
CA ALA A 103 -5.07 -25.05 11.79
C ALA A 103 -4.36 -26.10 12.67
N SER A 104 -3.08 -26.39 12.41
CA SER A 104 -2.23 -27.32 13.18
C SER A 104 -1.37 -26.62 14.24
N SER A 105 -1.41 -25.31 14.34
CA SER A 105 -0.65 -24.55 15.33
C SER A 105 -1.34 -24.59 16.69
N SER A 106 -0.58 -24.88 17.75
CA SER A 106 -1.06 -24.78 19.13
C SER A 106 -1.39 -23.32 19.53
N LEU A 107 -0.91 -22.35 18.76
CA LEU A 107 -1.12 -20.92 18.95
C LEU A 107 -2.21 -20.36 18.01
N SER A 108 -2.95 -21.24 17.31
CA SER A 108 -4.03 -20.81 16.40
C SER A 108 -5.00 -19.86 17.09
N GLY A 109 -5.24 -18.70 16.46
CA GLY A 109 -6.05 -17.62 17.03
C GLY A 109 -5.29 -16.60 17.88
N SER A 110 -4.05 -16.90 18.31
CA SER A 110 -3.21 -16.00 19.09
C SER A 110 -2.61 -14.88 18.24
N GLN A 111 -2.27 -13.76 18.92
CA GLN A 111 -1.46 -12.70 18.32
C GLN A 111 0.02 -13.04 18.52
N GLU A 112 0.77 -13.03 17.43
CA GLU A 112 2.18 -13.38 17.40
C GLU A 112 3.03 -12.26 16.81
N PHE A 113 4.27 -12.13 17.31
CA PHE A 113 5.26 -11.27 16.68
C PHE A 113 5.97 -12.02 15.58
N ARG A 114 6.10 -11.38 14.43
CA ARG A 114 6.96 -11.81 13.33
C ARG A 114 7.80 -10.65 12.85
N LEU A 115 8.97 -10.95 12.29
CA LEU A 115 9.86 -9.93 11.76
C LEU A 115 9.34 -9.46 10.39
N LYS A 116 8.97 -8.17 10.29
CA LYS A 116 8.57 -7.55 9.02
C LYS A 116 9.73 -6.88 8.31
N TYR A 117 10.58 -6.16 9.07
CA TYR A 117 11.79 -5.53 8.55
C TYR A 117 12.96 -5.77 9.48
N ALA A 118 14.11 -6.10 8.92
CA ALA A 118 15.42 -6.12 9.60
C ALA A 118 16.49 -5.94 8.53
N TYR A 119 16.97 -4.72 8.35
CA TYR A 119 17.97 -4.42 7.33
C TYR A 119 19.00 -3.40 7.81
N ALA A 120 20.20 -3.50 7.23
CA ALA A 120 21.19 -2.44 7.21
C ALA A 120 21.03 -1.59 5.94
N GLN A 121 21.31 -0.30 6.05
CA GLN A 121 21.24 0.65 4.95
C GLN A 121 22.56 1.40 4.86
N LEU A 122 23.07 1.50 3.63
CA LEU A 122 24.15 2.42 3.26
C LEU A 122 23.49 3.65 2.60
N ASN A 123 23.65 4.82 3.21
CA ASN A 123 23.24 6.09 2.63
C ASN A 123 24.25 6.50 1.56
N LEU A 124 23.76 7.02 0.44
CA LEU A 124 24.58 7.40 -0.71
C LEU A 124 24.66 8.93 -0.90
N ASP A 125 24.36 9.70 0.14
CA ASP A 125 24.26 11.17 0.10
C ASP A 125 25.57 11.84 -0.35
N ASP A 126 26.73 11.24 -0.04
CA ASP A 126 28.04 11.76 -0.42
C ASP A 126 28.40 11.52 -1.89
N TRP A 127 27.71 10.57 -2.56
CA TRP A 127 28.09 10.10 -3.90
C TRP A 127 27.04 10.39 -4.97
N THR A 128 25.79 10.66 -4.54
CA THR A 128 24.68 10.85 -5.48
C THR A 128 23.62 11.77 -4.88
N THR A 129 22.41 11.76 -5.43
CA THR A 129 21.30 12.58 -4.94
C THR A 129 20.87 12.19 -3.55
N HIS A 130 20.58 13.18 -2.72
CA HIS A 130 20.17 12.98 -1.33
C HIS A 130 18.98 12.05 -1.17
N GLY A 131 19.03 11.20 -0.13
CA GLY A 131 18.04 10.18 0.15
C GLY A 131 18.13 8.94 -0.74
N SER A 132 19.21 8.81 -1.51
CA SER A 132 19.55 7.56 -2.21
C SER A 132 20.25 6.59 -1.27
N TRP A 133 20.03 5.28 -1.47
CA TRP A 133 20.56 4.28 -0.54
C TRP A 133 20.66 2.88 -1.17
N VAL A 134 21.43 2.02 -0.50
CA VAL A 134 21.46 0.56 -0.70
C VAL A 134 21.04 -0.12 0.60
N ARG A 135 20.23 -1.18 0.53
CA ARG A 135 19.77 -1.98 1.69
C ARG A 135 20.06 -3.44 1.50
N PHE A 136 20.38 -4.09 2.63
CA PHE A 136 20.55 -5.54 2.70
C PHE A 136 19.83 -6.09 3.93
N GLY A 137 19.01 -7.13 3.75
CA GLY A 137 18.21 -7.78 4.77
C GLY A 137 16.73 -7.87 4.40
N VAL A 138 15.88 -8.12 5.39
CA VAL A 138 14.41 -8.13 5.21
C VAL A 138 13.92 -6.68 5.13
N GLN A 139 13.43 -6.27 3.97
CA GLN A 139 13.16 -4.88 3.66
C GLN A 139 11.87 -4.70 2.83
N GLN A 140 11.45 -3.46 2.65
CA GLN A 140 10.31 -3.13 1.79
C GLN A 140 10.58 -3.54 0.35
N THR A 141 9.56 -4.13 -0.28
CA THR A 141 9.56 -4.34 -1.74
C THR A 141 9.28 -3.00 -2.46
N PRO A 142 9.76 -2.83 -3.70
CA PRO A 142 9.75 -1.51 -4.34
C PRO A 142 8.38 -0.89 -4.57
N TYR A 143 7.32 -1.68 -4.70
CA TYR A 143 6.01 -1.20 -5.14
C TYR A 143 5.00 -0.97 -4.02
N ILE A 144 4.88 -1.92 -3.08
CA ILE A 144 3.79 -1.91 -2.08
C ILE A 144 3.93 -0.74 -1.12
N ASP A 145 5.10 -0.57 -0.49
CA ASP A 145 5.36 0.50 0.48
C ASP A 145 5.19 1.90 -0.17
N TYR A 146 5.64 2.03 -1.43
CA TYR A 146 5.43 3.24 -2.23
C TYR A 146 3.95 3.55 -2.46
N SER A 147 3.17 2.56 -2.89
CA SER A 147 1.74 2.72 -3.15
C SER A 147 0.94 2.99 -1.86
N GLU A 148 1.29 2.34 -0.75
CA GLU A 148 0.70 2.58 0.57
C GLU A 148 0.94 4.02 1.04
N GLY A 149 2.14 4.56 0.81
CA GLY A 149 2.50 5.94 1.15
C GLY A 149 1.61 6.98 0.46
N ILE A 150 1.19 6.74 -0.78
CA ILE A 150 0.32 7.64 -1.55
C ILE A 150 -1.15 7.41 -1.22
N TYR A 151 -1.60 6.15 -1.16
CA TYR A 151 -2.99 5.77 -0.85
C TYR A 151 -3.38 6.13 0.58
N ARG A 152 -2.49 5.99 1.57
CA ARG A 152 -2.62 6.35 2.98
C ARG A 152 -3.65 5.55 3.80
N TYR A 153 -4.56 4.83 3.20
CA TYR A 153 -5.64 4.08 3.84
C TYR A 153 -5.28 2.59 4.09
N ARG A 154 -3.99 2.32 4.40
CA ARG A 154 -3.54 0.95 4.71
C ARG A 154 -4.28 0.32 5.91
N PHE A 155 -4.77 1.14 6.83
CA PHE A 155 -5.56 0.72 7.99
C PHE A 155 -7.00 0.32 7.62
N GLN A 156 -7.52 0.71 6.45
CA GLN A 156 -8.73 0.14 5.85
C GLN A 156 -8.46 -1.29 5.34
N GLY A 157 -7.30 -1.47 4.72
CA GLY A 157 -6.88 -2.75 4.18
C GLY A 157 -5.72 -2.58 3.20
N GLN A 158 -5.29 -3.69 2.64
CA GLN A 158 -4.17 -3.76 1.71
C GLN A 158 -4.43 -2.97 0.42
N VAL A 159 -3.36 -2.45 -0.21
CA VAL A 159 -3.41 -1.94 -1.58
C VAL A 159 -3.71 -3.08 -2.56
N PHE A 160 -4.16 -2.73 -3.76
CA PHE A 160 -4.68 -3.70 -4.73
C PHE A 160 -3.71 -4.86 -5.02
N ALA A 161 -2.46 -4.57 -5.33
CA ALA A 161 -1.46 -5.57 -5.68
C ALA A 161 -1.21 -6.63 -4.58
N GLU A 162 -1.22 -6.21 -3.30
CA GLU A 162 -1.09 -7.11 -2.15
C GLU A 162 -2.43 -7.84 -1.86
N ARG A 163 -3.56 -7.14 -2.00
CA ARG A 163 -4.90 -7.68 -1.75
C ARG A 163 -5.28 -8.82 -2.68
N VAL A 164 -4.88 -8.73 -3.95
CA VAL A 164 -5.11 -9.82 -4.94
C VAL A 164 -4.02 -10.89 -4.92
N GLY A 165 -3.07 -10.81 -3.96
CA GLY A 165 -2.04 -11.82 -3.71
C GLY A 165 -0.93 -11.86 -4.76
N LEU A 166 -0.73 -10.79 -5.53
CA LEU A 166 0.33 -10.74 -6.54
C LEU A 166 1.67 -10.29 -5.97
N LEU A 167 1.69 -9.39 -5.00
CA LEU A 167 2.92 -8.86 -4.40
C LEU A 167 2.87 -8.96 -2.88
N THR A 168 4.04 -8.92 -2.24
CA THR A 168 4.21 -8.83 -0.79
C THR A 168 4.86 -7.51 -0.42
N SER A 169 4.56 -7.00 0.79
CA SER A 169 5.06 -5.69 1.25
C SER A 169 6.53 -5.70 1.67
N SER A 170 7.10 -6.87 1.96
CA SER A 170 8.52 -7.00 2.32
C SER A 170 9.07 -8.37 1.95
N ASP A 171 10.39 -8.41 1.76
CA ASP A 171 11.13 -9.63 1.46
C ASP A 171 12.61 -9.47 1.84
N ALA A 172 13.34 -10.57 1.95
CA ALA A 172 14.78 -10.58 2.16
C ALA A 172 15.52 -10.37 0.84
N GLY A 173 16.50 -9.46 0.82
CA GLY A 173 17.22 -9.16 -0.41
C GLY A 173 18.26 -8.05 -0.31
N LEU A 174 18.80 -7.69 -1.45
CA LEU A 174 19.68 -6.54 -1.68
C LEU A 174 19.00 -5.60 -2.68
N SER A 175 18.80 -4.34 -2.32
CA SER A 175 18.19 -3.36 -3.21
C SER A 175 18.84 -1.99 -3.11
N GLY A 176 18.62 -1.19 -4.16
CA GLY A 176 19.03 0.21 -4.22
C GLY A 176 17.88 1.12 -4.60
N HIS A 177 17.92 2.32 -4.05
CA HIS A 177 17.00 3.39 -4.34
C HIS A 177 17.76 4.63 -4.75
N TRP A 178 17.32 5.27 -5.81
CA TRP A 178 17.91 6.48 -6.33
C TRP A 178 16.85 7.54 -6.56
N ASN A 179 17.01 8.69 -5.92
CA ASN A 179 16.22 9.88 -6.20
C ASN A 179 16.72 10.59 -7.45
N LEU A 180 15.84 10.89 -8.38
CA LEU A 180 16.15 11.74 -9.53
C LEU A 180 16.34 13.19 -9.06
N PRO A 181 17.28 13.96 -9.66
CA PRO A 181 17.49 15.35 -9.31
C PRO A 181 16.20 16.18 -9.36
N SER A 182 16.14 17.28 -8.57
CA SER A 182 15.03 18.23 -8.57
C SER A 182 13.64 17.59 -8.36
N ASN A 183 13.60 16.42 -7.70
CA ASN A 183 12.37 15.72 -7.35
C ASN A 183 11.53 15.26 -8.56
N TYR A 184 12.21 14.99 -9.69
CA TYR A 184 11.54 14.47 -10.90
C TYR A 184 11.08 13.01 -10.78
N GLY A 185 11.40 12.33 -9.69
CA GLY A 185 10.98 10.96 -9.42
C GLY A 185 12.05 10.15 -8.71
N ASP A 186 11.92 8.83 -8.80
CA ASP A 186 12.84 7.90 -8.18
C ASP A 186 12.82 6.53 -8.86
N ILE A 187 13.87 5.77 -8.64
CA ILE A 187 13.99 4.38 -9.05
C ILE A 187 14.32 3.55 -7.80
N HIS A 188 13.64 2.43 -7.62
CA HIS A 188 13.94 1.46 -6.59
C HIS A 188 13.91 0.06 -7.19
N GLY A 189 14.99 -0.70 -7.05
CA GLY A 189 15.05 -2.06 -7.58
C GLY A 189 16.08 -2.91 -6.87
N GLY A 190 15.99 -4.23 -7.04
CA GLY A 190 16.91 -5.16 -6.40
C GLY A 190 16.56 -6.62 -6.65
N PHE A 191 17.31 -7.46 -5.96
CA PHE A 191 17.15 -8.91 -5.94
C PHE A 191 16.64 -9.33 -4.57
N TYR A 192 15.59 -10.15 -4.58
CA TYR A 192 14.89 -10.64 -3.40
C TYR A 192 14.75 -12.16 -3.44
N ASN A 193 14.40 -12.77 -2.32
CA ASN A 193 14.11 -14.20 -2.32
C ASN A 193 12.90 -14.55 -3.20
N GLY A 194 11.78 -13.79 -3.07
CA GLY A 194 10.58 -13.99 -3.88
C GLY A 194 9.38 -14.54 -3.12
N GLU A 195 9.59 -15.22 -1.99
CA GLU A 195 8.54 -15.80 -1.16
C GLU A 195 7.87 -14.80 -0.23
N GLY A 196 8.52 -13.65 0.02
CA GLY A 196 8.12 -12.65 1.00
C GLY A 196 8.58 -12.99 2.42
N TYR A 197 8.45 -12.01 3.32
CA TYR A 197 9.04 -12.04 4.66
C TYR A 197 8.48 -13.10 5.63
N ASN A 198 7.37 -13.73 5.31
CA ASN A 198 6.68 -14.72 6.15
C ASN A 198 6.84 -16.18 5.67
N LYS A 199 7.70 -16.39 4.72
CA LYS A 199 8.02 -17.72 4.18
C LYS A 199 9.52 -17.89 4.03
N ALA A 200 9.99 -19.12 4.22
CA ALA A 200 11.37 -19.46 3.92
C ALA A 200 11.60 -19.57 2.41
N GLU A 201 12.82 -19.32 1.97
CA GLU A 201 13.25 -19.56 0.59
C GLU A 201 13.11 -21.05 0.24
N THR A 202 12.50 -21.33 -0.89
CA THR A 202 12.17 -22.69 -1.35
C THR A 202 12.91 -23.11 -2.62
N ASN A 203 13.65 -22.18 -3.26
CA ASN A 203 14.39 -22.42 -4.49
C ASN A 203 15.72 -21.66 -4.52
N ASP A 204 16.54 -21.86 -5.55
CA ASP A 204 17.85 -21.23 -5.73
C ASP A 204 17.82 -20.01 -6.65
N GLN A 205 16.67 -19.61 -7.16
CA GLN A 205 16.48 -18.47 -8.07
C GLN A 205 15.95 -17.26 -7.30
N LYS A 206 16.36 -16.08 -7.72
CA LYS A 206 15.99 -14.84 -7.04
C LYS A 206 15.00 -14.01 -7.86
N ALA A 207 14.08 -13.38 -7.16
CA ALA A 207 13.18 -12.39 -7.73
C ALA A 207 13.96 -11.12 -8.08
N PHE A 208 13.79 -10.62 -9.30
CA PHE A 208 14.24 -9.28 -9.69
C PHE A 208 13.04 -8.35 -9.72
N GLN A 209 13.10 -7.29 -8.93
CA GLN A 209 12.05 -6.28 -8.85
C GLN A 209 12.60 -4.89 -9.15
N ILE A 210 11.90 -4.12 -9.98
CA ILE A 210 12.25 -2.73 -10.26
C ILE A 210 11.00 -1.87 -10.42
N ARG A 211 11.01 -0.71 -9.74
CA ARG A 211 10.01 0.36 -9.87
C ARG A 211 10.70 1.64 -10.33
N GLY A 212 10.12 2.31 -11.31
CA GLY A 212 10.44 3.69 -11.67
C GLY A 212 9.23 4.57 -11.51
N SER A 213 9.41 5.75 -10.94
CA SER A 213 8.37 6.77 -10.81
C SER A 213 8.86 8.09 -11.37
N ILE A 214 8.02 8.77 -12.17
CA ILE A 214 8.34 10.07 -12.78
C ILE A 214 7.26 11.09 -12.38
N ARG A 215 7.72 12.27 -12.00
CA ARG A 215 6.93 13.47 -11.73
C ARG A 215 7.22 14.50 -12.82
N PRO A 216 6.37 14.65 -13.85
CA PRO A 216 6.67 15.51 -15.01
C PRO A 216 6.82 16.98 -14.65
N LEU A 217 6.10 17.44 -13.63
CA LEU A 217 6.02 18.85 -13.23
C LEU A 217 6.25 18.99 -11.70
N PRO A 218 7.40 18.57 -11.16
CA PRO A 218 7.63 18.52 -9.70
C PRO A 218 7.61 19.90 -9.04
N LEU A 219 7.91 20.96 -9.79
CA LEU A 219 7.95 22.36 -9.34
C LEU A 219 6.71 23.16 -9.80
N GLY A 220 5.81 22.54 -10.59
CA GLY A 220 4.73 23.21 -11.31
C GLY A 220 3.39 23.25 -10.57
N GLY A 221 3.11 24.27 -9.74
CA GLY A 221 1.78 24.58 -9.22
C GLY A 221 0.97 23.38 -8.72
N ILE A 222 -0.26 23.23 -9.21
CA ILE A 222 -1.16 22.13 -8.84
C ILE A 222 -0.71 20.76 -9.37
N TRP A 223 0.05 20.73 -10.45
CA TRP A 223 0.48 19.49 -11.11
C TRP A 223 1.67 18.79 -10.43
N LYS A 224 2.31 19.43 -9.44
CA LYS A 224 3.46 18.88 -8.74
C LYS A 224 3.22 17.51 -8.10
N GLY A 225 1.96 17.16 -7.82
CA GLY A 225 1.56 15.87 -7.25
C GLY A 225 1.30 14.77 -8.28
N LEU A 226 1.34 15.07 -9.59
CA LEU A 226 1.13 14.06 -10.64
C LEU A 226 2.34 13.15 -10.77
N ARG A 227 2.09 11.83 -10.78
CA ARG A 227 3.13 10.79 -10.94
C ARG A 227 2.68 9.71 -11.90
N PHE A 228 3.64 9.21 -12.66
CA PHE A 228 3.53 7.99 -13.47
C PHE A 228 4.53 6.98 -12.92
N THR A 229 4.07 5.79 -12.60
CA THR A 229 4.88 4.74 -12.00
C THR A 229 4.75 3.46 -12.80
N GLY A 230 5.88 2.83 -13.11
CA GLY A 230 5.97 1.49 -13.69
C GLY A 230 6.68 0.55 -12.73
N PHE A 231 6.27 -0.71 -12.71
CA PHE A 231 6.90 -1.75 -11.89
C PHE A 231 6.94 -3.07 -12.65
N ILE A 232 8.05 -3.77 -12.52
CA ILE A 232 8.27 -5.11 -13.08
C ILE A 232 8.78 -6.01 -11.96
N ASP A 233 8.20 -7.21 -11.87
CA ASP A 233 8.62 -8.30 -11.02
C ASP A 233 8.83 -9.56 -11.89
N ASN A 234 10.04 -10.10 -11.85
CA ASN A 234 10.40 -11.39 -12.44
C ASN A 234 10.88 -12.30 -11.32
N ASP A 235 10.15 -13.36 -11.09
CA ASP A 235 10.28 -14.22 -9.93
C ASP A 235 10.04 -15.69 -10.28
N TYR A 236 10.27 -16.60 -9.33
CA TYR A 236 10.13 -18.04 -9.47
C TYR A 236 9.52 -18.65 -8.20
N VAL A 237 8.45 -19.44 -8.34
CA VAL A 237 7.82 -20.15 -7.21
C VAL A 237 8.62 -21.39 -6.81
N VAL A 238 9.04 -22.14 -7.81
CA VAL A 238 9.95 -23.25 -7.72
C VAL A 238 10.91 -23.13 -8.91
N LYS A 239 11.98 -23.86 -8.92
CA LYS A 239 12.98 -23.80 -9.98
C LYS A 239 12.33 -23.84 -11.37
N ASP A 240 12.65 -22.84 -12.20
CA ASP A 240 12.18 -22.63 -13.58
C ASP A 240 10.66 -22.39 -13.76
N ALA A 241 9.89 -22.32 -12.67
CA ALA A 241 8.48 -21.94 -12.71
C ALA A 241 8.34 -20.41 -12.59
N LYS A 242 8.54 -19.72 -13.71
CA LYS A 242 8.60 -18.27 -13.79
C LYS A 242 7.26 -17.60 -13.46
N ARG A 243 7.35 -16.52 -12.67
CA ARG A 243 6.31 -15.49 -12.47
C ARG A 243 6.77 -14.17 -13.08
N GLU A 244 5.89 -13.49 -13.78
CA GLU A 244 6.16 -12.17 -14.36
C GLU A 244 4.98 -11.26 -14.10
N ARG A 245 5.19 -10.13 -13.45
CA ARG A 245 4.15 -9.18 -13.07
C ARG A 245 4.55 -7.77 -13.49
N ILE A 246 3.63 -7.08 -14.16
CA ILE A 246 3.85 -5.71 -14.63
C ILE A 246 2.70 -4.87 -14.12
N PHE A 247 3.05 -3.78 -13.43
CA PHE A 247 2.11 -2.77 -12.95
C PHE A 247 2.40 -1.43 -13.60
N GLY A 248 1.33 -0.73 -13.93
CA GLY A 248 1.35 0.69 -14.29
C GLY A 248 0.43 1.46 -13.37
N GLN A 249 0.88 2.60 -12.84
CA GLN A 249 0.10 3.40 -11.92
C GLN A 249 0.22 4.89 -12.28
N VAL A 250 -0.90 5.60 -12.21
CA VAL A 250 -0.96 7.06 -12.25
C VAL A 250 -1.55 7.53 -10.94
N THR A 251 -0.88 8.45 -10.25
CA THR A 251 -1.37 9.04 -9.00
C THR A 251 -1.30 10.55 -9.04
N PHE A 252 -2.22 11.18 -8.31
CA PHE A 252 -2.28 12.62 -8.18
C PHE A 252 -2.55 12.99 -6.72
N GLU A 253 -1.58 13.66 -6.10
CA GLU A 253 -1.71 14.20 -4.75
C GLU A 253 -2.00 15.71 -4.84
N HIS A 254 -3.15 16.11 -4.34
CA HIS A 254 -3.63 17.49 -4.34
C HIS A 254 -4.14 17.89 -2.94
N PRO A 255 -4.11 19.19 -2.57
CA PRO A 255 -4.67 19.63 -1.28
C PRO A 255 -6.13 19.26 -1.07
N LEU A 256 -6.92 19.21 -2.15
CA LEU A 256 -8.37 18.93 -2.09
C LEU A 256 -8.69 17.43 -2.21
N PHE A 257 -7.79 16.62 -2.75
CA PHE A 257 -7.99 15.18 -2.91
C PHE A 257 -6.70 14.47 -3.27
N ASN A 258 -6.61 13.18 -2.98
CA ASN A 258 -5.66 12.28 -3.63
C ASN A 258 -6.42 11.30 -4.52
N ALA A 259 -5.83 10.90 -5.63
CA ALA A 259 -6.41 9.92 -6.53
C ALA A 259 -5.34 8.99 -7.11
N GLY A 260 -5.74 7.80 -7.47
CA GLY A 260 -4.87 6.83 -8.13
C GLY A 260 -5.64 5.90 -9.03
N LEU A 261 -4.98 5.50 -10.11
CA LEU A 261 -5.41 4.44 -11.00
C LEU A 261 -4.22 3.52 -11.24
N GLU A 262 -4.38 2.23 -10.99
CA GLU A 262 -3.37 1.23 -11.28
C GLU A 262 -3.91 0.08 -12.12
N THR A 263 -3.06 -0.51 -12.94
CA THR A 263 -3.37 -1.69 -13.74
C THR A 263 -2.30 -2.75 -13.55
N VAL A 264 -2.69 -4.03 -13.65
CA VAL A 264 -1.77 -5.15 -13.56
C VAL A 264 -2.02 -6.17 -14.68
N THR A 265 -0.92 -6.73 -15.16
CA THR A 265 -0.91 -8.00 -15.89
C THR A 265 0.11 -8.91 -15.23
N ALA A 266 -0.29 -10.18 -14.99
CA ALA A 266 0.60 -11.17 -14.42
C ALA A 266 0.54 -12.47 -15.21
N LYS A 267 1.68 -13.16 -15.27
CA LYS A 267 1.87 -14.49 -15.86
C LYS A 267 2.51 -15.34 -14.78
N ASP A 268 1.74 -16.21 -14.16
CA ASP A 268 2.18 -17.02 -13.04
C ASP A 268 2.17 -18.51 -13.41
N ARG A 269 3.25 -19.20 -13.05
CA ARG A 269 3.36 -20.64 -13.13
C ARG A 269 3.73 -21.19 -11.74
N SER A 270 2.85 -22.00 -11.17
CA SER A 270 3.08 -22.58 -9.83
C SER A 270 4.02 -23.79 -9.84
N SER A 271 4.25 -24.39 -11.01
CA SER A 271 5.19 -25.50 -11.24
C SER A 271 5.49 -25.57 -12.73
N VAL A 272 6.65 -26.09 -13.10
CA VAL A 272 7.00 -26.35 -14.51
C VAL A 272 6.06 -27.36 -15.18
N LYS A 273 5.37 -28.17 -14.37
CA LYS A 273 4.43 -29.22 -14.83
C LYS A 273 3.03 -28.70 -15.10
N VAL A 274 2.71 -27.46 -14.73
CA VAL A 274 1.38 -26.86 -14.93
C VAL A 274 1.42 -25.73 -15.94
N ALA A 275 0.28 -25.50 -16.60
CA ALA A 275 0.15 -24.41 -17.54
C ALA A 275 0.26 -23.05 -16.83
N GLN A 276 0.84 -22.08 -17.51
CA GLN A 276 0.89 -20.70 -17.07
C GLN A 276 -0.52 -20.10 -16.97
N VAL A 277 -0.80 -19.44 -15.86
CA VAL A 277 -2.04 -18.67 -15.67
C VAL A 277 -1.74 -17.19 -15.90
N ASN A 278 -2.55 -16.54 -16.70
CA ASN A 278 -2.43 -15.12 -16.98
C ASN A 278 -3.57 -14.37 -16.27
N SER A 279 -3.24 -13.52 -15.33
CA SER A 279 -4.20 -12.65 -14.62
C SER A 279 -4.11 -11.21 -15.11
N LYS A 280 -5.18 -10.45 -14.88
CA LYS A 280 -5.22 -9.00 -15.13
C LYS A 280 -6.22 -8.33 -14.19
N GLY A 281 -6.00 -7.06 -13.94
CA GLY A 281 -6.93 -6.28 -13.15
C GLY A 281 -6.56 -4.80 -13.13
N TRP A 282 -7.42 -4.03 -12.47
CA TRP A 282 -7.20 -2.63 -12.22
C TRP A 282 -7.84 -2.20 -10.91
N SER A 283 -7.34 -1.12 -10.35
CA SER A 283 -7.89 -0.45 -9.17
C SER A 283 -7.91 1.05 -9.40
N GLY A 284 -9.00 1.70 -9.05
CA GLY A 284 -9.11 3.15 -9.04
C GLY A 284 -9.63 3.65 -7.69
N TRP A 285 -9.06 4.73 -7.18
CA TRP A 285 -9.47 5.30 -5.91
C TRP A 285 -9.35 6.82 -5.92
N ILE A 286 -10.16 7.46 -5.08
CA ILE A 286 -10.11 8.88 -4.80
C ILE A 286 -10.45 9.15 -3.34
N THR A 287 -9.76 10.11 -2.73
CA THR A 287 -9.97 10.54 -1.35
C THR A 287 -10.17 12.05 -1.29
N PRO A 288 -11.41 12.55 -1.54
CA PRO A 288 -11.75 13.96 -1.41
C PRO A 288 -11.58 14.46 0.03
N LYS A 289 -10.96 15.63 0.21
CA LYS A 289 -10.75 16.29 1.50
C LYS A 289 -11.82 17.35 1.71
N LEU A 290 -12.50 17.33 2.84
CA LEU A 290 -13.57 18.27 3.17
C LEU A 290 -13.01 19.47 3.94
N GLY A 291 -12.36 20.37 3.20
CA GLY A 291 -11.68 21.52 3.80
C GLY A 291 -10.41 21.15 4.57
N THR A 292 -10.10 21.90 5.63
CA THR A 292 -8.89 21.73 6.46
C THR A 292 -9.18 21.08 7.82
N SER A 293 -10.41 20.65 8.06
CA SER A 293 -10.87 20.13 9.36
C SER A 293 -10.45 18.68 9.64
N GLY A 294 -9.80 18.01 8.68
CA GLY A 294 -9.37 16.62 8.81
C GLY A 294 -10.36 15.59 8.27
N TRP A 295 -11.54 16.01 7.82
CA TRP A 295 -12.50 15.10 7.20
C TRP A 295 -12.12 14.76 5.76
N GLU A 296 -12.14 13.48 5.42
CA GLU A 296 -11.91 12.95 4.07
C GLU A 296 -12.94 11.89 3.73
N LEU A 297 -13.31 11.79 2.45
CA LEU A 297 -14.07 10.66 1.92
C LEU A 297 -13.10 9.65 1.29
N LEU A 298 -13.49 8.39 1.25
CA LEU A 298 -12.78 7.32 0.57
C LEU A 298 -13.72 6.64 -0.40
N PHE A 299 -13.28 6.54 -1.67
CA PHE A 299 -13.91 5.70 -2.68
C PHE A 299 -12.84 4.90 -3.40
N ARG A 300 -13.06 3.59 -3.55
CA ARG A 300 -12.16 2.69 -4.28
C ARG A 300 -12.97 1.60 -4.97
N HIS A 301 -12.57 1.29 -6.20
CA HIS A 301 -13.07 0.16 -6.96
C HIS A 301 -11.91 -0.69 -7.46
N ASP A 302 -11.99 -2.02 -7.28
CA ASP A 302 -11.04 -3.00 -7.78
C ASP A 302 -11.79 -3.98 -8.70
N ASP A 303 -11.23 -4.31 -9.87
CA ASP A 303 -11.68 -5.39 -10.76
C ASP A 303 -10.50 -6.32 -11.06
N PHE A 304 -10.65 -7.61 -10.79
CA PHE A 304 -9.58 -8.57 -10.97
C PHE A 304 -10.06 -9.88 -11.57
N LYS A 305 -9.39 -10.30 -12.65
CA LYS A 305 -9.53 -11.61 -13.28
C LYS A 305 -8.33 -12.50 -12.95
N PRO A 306 -8.49 -13.50 -12.06
CA PRO A 306 -7.41 -14.44 -11.71
C PRO A 306 -6.87 -15.23 -12.89
N ASN A 307 -7.71 -15.47 -13.88
CA ASN A 307 -7.32 -16.02 -15.18
C ASN A 307 -8.07 -15.28 -16.29
N LYS A 308 -7.32 -14.52 -17.10
CA LYS A 308 -7.92 -13.69 -18.18
C LYS A 308 -8.68 -14.49 -19.25
N ASN A 309 -8.37 -15.80 -19.39
CA ASN A 309 -8.95 -16.69 -20.38
C ASN A 309 -10.24 -17.37 -19.87
N LEU A 310 -10.58 -17.19 -18.59
CA LEU A 310 -11.76 -17.76 -17.96
C LEU A 310 -12.74 -16.65 -17.54
N SER A 311 -13.98 -17.07 -17.24
CA SER A 311 -15.06 -16.16 -16.83
C SER A 311 -14.93 -15.62 -15.38
N PRO A 312 -14.36 -16.35 -14.39
CA PRO A 312 -14.30 -15.88 -13.00
C PRO A 312 -13.61 -14.54 -12.85
N LYS A 313 -14.23 -13.67 -12.06
CA LYS A 313 -13.67 -12.37 -11.67
C LYS A 313 -14.17 -11.93 -10.31
N THR A 314 -13.42 -11.04 -9.68
CA THR A 314 -13.83 -10.35 -8.45
C THR A 314 -13.93 -8.85 -8.69
N LYS A 315 -14.94 -8.23 -8.08
CA LYS A 315 -15.08 -6.78 -8.00
C LYS A 315 -15.17 -6.38 -6.55
N ARG A 316 -14.48 -5.33 -6.16
CA ARG A 316 -14.54 -4.81 -4.80
C ARG A 316 -14.83 -3.32 -4.83
N ASP A 317 -15.83 -2.92 -4.07
CA ASP A 317 -16.21 -1.53 -3.86
C ASP A 317 -15.97 -1.17 -2.39
N ILE A 318 -15.25 -0.07 -2.15
CA ILE A 318 -14.99 0.47 -0.83
C ILE A 318 -15.44 1.92 -0.82
N ALA A 319 -16.24 2.27 0.18
CA ALA A 319 -16.64 3.65 0.44
C ALA A 319 -16.52 3.95 1.93
N GLY A 320 -16.14 5.17 2.29
CA GLY A 320 -16.02 5.53 3.69
C GLY A 320 -15.89 7.02 3.95
N ILE A 321 -16.01 7.37 5.22
CA ILE A 321 -15.73 8.70 5.75
C ILE A 321 -14.67 8.59 6.85
N ALA A 322 -13.60 9.34 6.70
CA ALA A 322 -12.48 9.34 7.64
C ALA A 322 -12.34 10.71 8.33
N TYR A 323 -11.93 10.67 9.57
CA TYR A 323 -11.46 11.84 10.30
C TYR A 323 -9.97 11.67 10.64
N TRP A 324 -9.12 12.45 10.01
CA TRP A 324 -7.70 12.56 10.29
C TRP A 324 -7.52 13.67 11.33
N VAL A 325 -7.05 13.32 12.52
CA VAL A 325 -6.90 14.28 13.61
C VAL A 325 -5.82 15.31 13.25
N PRO A 326 -6.20 16.60 13.11
CA PRO A 326 -5.24 17.61 12.70
C PRO A 326 -4.32 18.03 13.86
N ASN A 327 -3.16 18.62 13.50
CA ASN A 327 -2.24 19.30 14.43
C ASN A 327 -1.63 18.42 15.54
N LEU A 328 -1.53 17.12 15.33
CA LEU A 328 -0.79 16.23 16.22
C LEU A 328 0.71 16.27 15.85
N ASN A 329 1.53 16.84 16.70
CA ASN A 329 2.99 16.88 16.50
C ASN A 329 3.56 15.45 16.47
N LYS A 330 4.16 15.05 15.34
CA LYS A 330 4.80 13.72 15.11
C LYS A 330 3.88 12.51 15.31
N VAL A 331 2.59 12.72 15.51
CA VAL A 331 1.58 11.65 15.61
C VAL A 331 0.61 11.76 14.44
N THR A 332 0.29 10.63 13.84
CA THR A 332 -0.81 10.52 12.88
C THR A 332 -1.89 9.66 13.50
N ALA A 333 -3.11 10.18 13.59
CA ALA A 333 -4.26 9.44 14.06
C ALA A 333 -5.44 9.63 13.12
N ALA A 334 -6.16 8.57 12.84
CA ALA A 334 -7.36 8.61 12.01
C ALA A 334 -8.38 7.58 12.45
N VAL A 335 -9.65 7.90 12.23
CA VAL A 335 -10.78 6.96 12.34
C VAL A 335 -11.52 6.97 11.01
N LEU A 336 -11.91 5.79 10.53
CA LEU A 336 -12.64 5.59 9.28
C LEU A 336 -13.88 4.74 9.58
N LEU A 337 -15.03 5.19 9.12
CA LEU A 337 -16.22 4.37 8.97
C LEU A 337 -16.26 3.91 7.52
N ASP A 338 -16.26 2.61 7.27
CA ASP A 338 -16.22 2.06 5.92
C ASP A 338 -17.26 0.99 5.64
N TYR A 339 -17.65 0.94 4.38
CA TYR A 339 -18.34 -0.13 3.70
C TYR A 339 -17.34 -0.77 2.73
N ASP A 340 -17.23 -2.10 2.75
CA ASP A 340 -16.35 -2.89 1.89
C ASP A 340 -17.16 -4.07 1.34
N SER A 341 -17.36 -4.13 0.02
CA SER A 341 -18.12 -5.19 -0.65
C SER A 341 -17.28 -5.86 -1.73
N LEU A 342 -17.13 -7.17 -1.64
CA LEU A 342 -16.47 -8.02 -2.63
C LEU A 342 -17.53 -8.88 -3.32
N LYS A 343 -17.68 -8.74 -4.62
CA LYS A 343 -18.49 -9.60 -5.48
C LYS A 343 -17.63 -10.62 -6.20
N SER A 344 -18.06 -11.87 -6.16
CA SER A 344 -17.40 -13.02 -6.80
C SER A 344 -18.26 -13.55 -7.94
N GLU A 345 -17.92 -13.21 -9.17
CA GLU A 345 -18.70 -13.55 -10.35
C GLU A 345 -18.14 -14.79 -11.09
N ASN A 346 -18.99 -15.72 -11.49
CA ASN A 346 -18.69 -16.89 -12.34
C ASN A 346 -17.66 -17.87 -11.78
N PHE A 347 -17.52 -17.98 -10.45
CA PHE A 347 -16.69 -19.01 -9.83
C PHE A 347 -17.41 -20.35 -9.75
N THR A 348 -16.66 -21.44 -9.94
CA THR A 348 -17.12 -22.81 -9.72
C THR A 348 -16.11 -23.53 -8.82
N PRO A 349 -16.48 -23.94 -7.59
CA PRO A 349 -17.79 -23.74 -6.96
C PRO A 349 -18.12 -22.26 -6.74
N ILE A 350 -19.40 -21.92 -6.58
CA ILE A 350 -19.87 -20.56 -6.32
C ILE A 350 -19.18 -20.03 -5.05
N ARG A 351 -18.62 -18.83 -5.14
CA ARG A 351 -18.07 -18.10 -3.99
C ARG A 351 -19.09 -17.08 -3.52
N PRO A 352 -19.45 -17.05 -2.24
CA PRO A 352 -20.36 -16.04 -1.70
C PRO A 352 -19.74 -14.64 -1.86
N ASP A 353 -20.59 -13.65 -2.01
CA ASP A 353 -20.21 -12.25 -1.89
C ASP A 353 -19.87 -11.94 -0.42
N ASP A 354 -18.95 -11.02 -0.22
CA ASP A 354 -18.48 -10.59 1.11
C ASP A 354 -18.80 -9.11 1.28
N THR A 355 -19.65 -8.78 2.24
CA THR A 355 -20.05 -7.41 2.57
C THR A 355 -19.78 -7.12 4.02
N ARG A 356 -19.06 -6.03 4.29
CA ARG A 356 -18.60 -5.65 5.62
C ARG A 356 -18.82 -4.18 5.90
N TYR A 357 -19.08 -3.89 7.16
CA TYR A 357 -19.08 -2.54 7.73
C TYR A 357 -18.01 -2.47 8.81
N GLY A 358 -17.22 -1.41 8.80
CA GLY A 358 -16.09 -1.29 9.71
C GLY A 358 -15.98 0.07 10.38
N ILE A 359 -15.43 0.04 11.60
CA ILE A 359 -14.84 1.20 12.26
C ILE A 359 -13.34 0.88 12.31
N LYS A 360 -12.53 1.62 11.59
CA LYS A 360 -11.08 1.39 11.48
C LYS A 360 -10.32 2.52 12.16
N MET A 361 -9.26 2.20 12.86
CA MET A 361 -8.42 3.18 13.56
C MET A 361 -6.97 3.03 13.16
N LEU A 362 -6.31 4.15 12.95
CA LEU A 362 -4.87 4.30 12.79
C LEU A 362 -4.32 5.17 13.92
N ILE A 363 -3.24 4.71 14.55
CA ILE A 363 -2.34 5.54 15.36
C ILE A 363 -0.92 5.23 14.91
N ASN A 364 -0.13 6.28 14.62
CA ASN A 364 1.26 6.17 14.25
C ASN A 364 2.06 7.32 14.89
N PHE A 365 3.13 6.99 15.62
CA PHE A 365 3.99 7.94 16.33
C PHE A 365 5.43 7.50 16.37
#